data_0227ce9ba510de5a7bf2044aaab230ad
#
_entry.id   0227ce9ba510de5a7bf2044aaab230ad
#
_cell.length_a   1.000
_cell.length_b   1.000
_cell.length_c   1.000
_cell.angle_alpha   90.00
_cell.angle_beta   90.00
_cell.angle_gamma   90.00
#
_symmetry.space_group_name_H-M   'P 1'
#
loop_
_entity.id
_entity.type
_entity.pdbx_description
1 polymer ?
#
loop_
_entity_poly.entity_id
_entity_poly.type
_entity_poly.pdbx_seq_one_letter_code
_entity_poly.pdbx_strand_id
1 'polypeptide(L)'
;MNVITPSPEHANWIALGQALPRPRAILAVSAHWETSGASHVTSEPAPRTIHDFGGFPDELFAIQFPAPGDPALAHRVAALVGGDRIRGDQTWGFDHGSWGVVRPMYPAADVPMIQLSLDRSLSHEQHLALAQKLAPLRDEGVLIIASGNVVHNLREYFRTRGTRPAWALDFQARITAAIRAGDETALTSFAPGDEAAELAINSAEHYLPLLYAVGSRLPGDEIGVFNDTIDGALTMTSYLFGDTSLLKTLH
;
A
#
# COMPACT_ATOMS: atom_id res chain seq x y z
N MET A 1 -5.34 -13.21 -8.27
CA MET A 1 -5.74 -12.00 -7.49
C MET A 1 -6.53 -12.48 -6.27
N ASN A 2 -6.03 -12.18 -5.06
CA ASN A 2 -6.56 -12.77 -3.79
C ASN A 2 -7.87 -12.12 -3.29
N VAL A 3 -8.50 -11.28 -4.09
CA VAL A 3 -9.69 -10.50 -3.68
C VAL A 3 -10.97 -11.33 -3.63
N ILE A 4 -11.09 -12.32 -4.52
CA ILE A 4 -12.26 -13.23 -4.60
C ILE A 4 -11.89 -14.69 -4.36
N THR A 5 -10.60 -15.04 -4.49
CA THR A 5 -10.14 -16.40 -4.26
C THR A 5 -9.76 -16.56 -2.79
N PRO A 6 -10.32 -17.50 -2.06
CA PRO A 6 -9.87 -17.80 -0.71
C PRO A 6 -8.38 -18.10 -0.70
N SER A 7 -7.63 -17.36 0.11
CA SER A 7 -6.20 -17.56 0.35
C SER A 7 -5.88 -17.19 1.79
N PRO A 8 -4.73 -17.62 2.34
CA PRO A 8 -4.29 -17.21 3.66
C PRO A 8 -4.23 -15.68 3.80
N GLU A 9 -3.71 -14.98 2.78
CA GLU A 9 -3.61 -13.51 2.79
C GLU A 9 -5.00 -12.85 2.86
N HIS A 10 -5.97 -13.37 2.08
CA HIS A 10 -7.35 -12.86 2.12
C HIS A 10 -7.97 -13.08 3.51
N ALA A 11 -7.78 -14.25 4.11
CA ALA A 11 -8.28 -14.56 5.46
C ALA A 11 -7.63 -13.62 6.50
N ASN A 12 -6.34 -13.35 6.38
CA ASN A 12 -5.62 -12.44 7.27
C ASN A 12 -6.11 -10.98 7.14
N TRP A 13 -6.45 -10.50 5.95
CA TRP A 13 -7.04 -9.16 5.80
C TRP A 13 -8.42 -9.07 6.47
N ILE A 14 -9.26 -10.12 6.34
CA ILE A 14 -10.55 -10.19 7.05
C ILE A 14 -10.34 -10.14 8.57
N ALA A 15 -9.45 -10.99 9.09
CA ALA A 15 -9.18 -11.07 10.52
C ALA A 15 -8.61 -9.75 11.06
N LEU A 16 -7.69 -9.13 10.33
CA LEU A 16 -7.11 -7.83 10.69
C LEU A 16 -8.18 -6.73 10.70
N GLY A 17 -9.06 -6.68 9.70
CA GLY A 17 -10.17 -5.72 9.66
C GLY A 17 -11.14 -5.86 10.83
N GLN A 18 -11.34 -7.09 11.32
CA GLN A 18 -12.17 -7.36 12.51
C GLN A 18 -11.46 -7.00 13.82
N ALA A 19 -10.14 -7.14 13.89
CA ALA A 19 -9.34 -6.88 15.07
C ALA A 19 -9.01 -5.39 15.26
N LEU A 20 -8.84 -4.65 14.17
CA LEU A 20 -8.54 -3.22 14.22
C LEU A 20 -9.71 -2.42 14.81
N PRO A 21 -9.44 -1.41 15.64
CA PRO A 21 -10.44 -0.39 15.94
C PRO A 21 -11.00 0.20 14.66
N ARG A 22 -12.33 0.40 14.60
CA ARG A 22 -12.95 0.98 13.41
C ARG A 22 -12.38 2.36 13.13
N PRO A 23 -11.73 2.59 11.98
CA PRO A 23 -11.17 3.89 11.66
C PRO A 23 -12.28 4.90 11.30
N ARG A 24 -12.01 6.18 11.51
CA ARG A 24 -12.86 7.28 11.08
C ARG A 24 -12.90 7.36 9.54
N ALA A 25 -11.75 7.14 8.90
CA ALA A 25 -11.58 7.12 7.45
C ALA A 25 -10.34 6.32 7.07
N ILE A 26 -10.17 6.02 5.79
CA ILE A 26 -9.02 5.34 5.24
C ILE A 26 -8.32 6.26 4.22
N LEU A 27 -7.00 6.39 4.34
CA LEU A 27 -6.13 6.90 3.28
C LEU A 27 -5.44 5.73 2.62
N ALA A 28 -5.80 5.43 1.37
CA ALA A 28 -5.15 4.40 0.58
C ALA A 28 -4.04 5.00 -0.31
N VAL A 29 -2.89 4.33 -0.36
CA VAL A 29 -1.82 4.62 -1.32
C VAL A 29 -1.58 3.35 -2.13
N SER A 30 -1.83 3.39 -3.43
CA SER A 30 -1.76 2.22 -4.30
C SER A 30 -0.69 2.37 -5.37
N ALA A 31 -0.02 1.27 -5.69
CA ALA A 31 0.92 1.16 -6.80
C ALA A 31 0.28 1.48 -8.17
N HIS A 32 -1.04 1.46 -8.26
CA HIS A 32 -1.75 1.53 -9.54
C HIS A 32 -2.16 2.95 -9.96
N TRP A 33 -1.94 3.94 -9.12
CA TRP A 33 -2.23 5.33 -9.47
C TRP A 33 -0.96 6.18 -9.44
N GLU A 34 -0.40 6.40 -10.61
CA GLU A 34 0.75 7.25 -10.80
C GLU A 34 0.37 8.58 -11.46
N THR A 35 1.00 9.65 -11.01
CA THR A 35 0.90 11.01 -11.57
C THR A 35 2.30 11.58 -11.83
N SER A 36 2.40 12.81 -12.33
CA SER A 36 3.69 13.45 -12.58
C SER A 36 3.63 14.95 -12.27
N GLY A 37 4.59 15.44 -11.49
CA GLY A 37 4.73 16.85 -11.11
C GLY A 37 3.91 17.25 -9.87
N ALA A 38 2.97 16.43 -9.43
CA ALA A 38 2.28 16.50 -8.15
C ALA A 38 1.63 15.17 -7.86
N SER A 39 1.48 14.79 -6.58
CA SER A 39 0.56 13.73 -6.19
C SER A 39 -0.88 14.23 -6.26
N HIS A 40 -1.82 13.36 -6.58
CA HIS A 40 -3.25 13.65 -6.59
C HIS A 40 -3.94 12.87 -5.47
N VAL A 41 -5.02 13.43 -4.94
CA VAL A 41 -5.86 12.78 -3.94
C VAL A 41 -7.31 12.80 -4.39
N THR A 42 -8.01 11.65 -4.31
CA THR A 42 -9.42 11.61 -4.66
C THR A 42 -10.22 12.55 -3.76
N SER A 43 -11.02 13.43 -4.37
CA SER A 43 -11.80 14.45 -3.66
C SER A 43 -13.30 14.42 -4.00
N GLU A 44 -13.76 13.39 -4.74
CA GLU A 44 -15.17 13.12 -4.96
C GLU A 44 -15.83 12.58 -3.69
N PRO A 45 -17.10 12.96 -3.38
CA PRO A 45 -17.84 12.39 -2.27
C PRO A 45 -18.30 10.95 -2.51
N ALA A 46 -18.32 10.49 -3.77
CA ALA A 46 -18.69 9.13 -4.16
C ALA A 46 -17.75 8.62 -5.27
N PRO A 47 -16.50 8.28 -4.95
CA PRO A 47 -15.52 7.79 -5.93
C PRO A 47 -15.99 6.46 -6.53
N ARG A 48 -15.75 6.29 -7.83
CA ARG A 48 -16.09 5.03 -8.53
C ARG A 48 -15.11 3.91 -8.19
N THR A 49 -15.56 2.66 -8.33
CA THR A 49 -14.67 1.50 -8.36
C THR A 49 -13.96 1.43 -9.71
N ILE A 50 -12.65 1.31 -9.73
CA ILE A 50 -11.83 1.18 -10.95
C ILE A 50 -11.35 -0.25 -11.09
N HIS A 51 -11.51 -0.82 -12.30
CA HIS A 51 -11.04 -2.14 -12.68
C HIS A 51 -9.85 -1.96 -13.65
N ASP A 52 -8.70 -1.61 -13.09
CA ASP A 52 -7.44 -1.30 -13.78
C ASP A 52 -6.60 -2.55 -14.10
N PHE A 53 -7.27 -3.65 -14.43
CA PHE A 53 -6.68 -4.94 -14.76
C PHE A 53 -7.36 -5.58 -15.98
N GLY A 54 -6.71 -6.58 -16.57
CA GLY A 54 -7.25 -7.35 -17.68
C GLY A 54 -6.89 -8.84 -17.58
N GLY A 55 -7.59 -9.69 -18.35
CA GLY A 55 -7.30 -11.11 -18.41
C GLY A 55 -7.74 -11.92 -17.17
N PHE A 56 -8.66 -11.38 -16.38
CA PHE A 56 -9.24 -12.06 -15.21
C PHE A 56 -10.71 -12.45 -15.48
N PRO A 57 -11.29 -13.35 -14.65
CA PRO A 57 -12.68 -13.74 -14.75
C PRO A 57 -13.66 -12.56 -14.60
N ASP A 58 -14.82 -12.66 -15.25
CA ASP A 58 -15.86 -11.61 -15.27
C ASP A 58 -16.36 -11.24 -13.86
N GLU A 59 -16.32 -12.17 -12.93
CA GLU A 59 -16.70 -11.94 -11.52
C GLU A 59 -15.86 -10.84 -10.86
N LEU A 60 -14.60 -10.67 -11.27
CA LEU A 60 -13.76 -9.58 -10.78
C LEU A 60 -14.20 -8.21 -11.29
N PHE A 61 -14.65 -8.15 -12.55
CA PHE A 61 -15.15 -6.90 -13.14
C PHE A 61 -16.55 -6.52 -12.61
N ALA A 62 -17.28 -7.49 -12.04
CA ALA A 62 -18.59 -7.23 -11.41
C ALA A 62 -18.46 -6.66 -9.98
N ILE A 63 -17.30 -6.69 -9.37
CA ILE A 63 -17.10 -6.17 -8.00
C ILE A 63 -17.34 -4.67 -8.00
N GLN A 64 -18.15 -4.23 -7.03
CA GLN A 64 -18.28 -2.82 -6.67
C GLN A 64 -17.83 -2.61 -5.22
N PHE A 65 -17.15 -1.52 -4.98
CA PHE A 65 -16.75 -1.08 -3.64
C PHE A 65 -17.17 0.38 -3.45
N PRO A 66 -18.47 0.65 -3.16
CA PRO A 66 -19.03 1.99 -3.12
C PRO A 66 -18.78 2.70 -1.79
N ALA A 67 -17.56 2.63 -1.26
CA ALA A 67 -17.21 3.38 -0.06
C ALA A 67 -17.35 4.89 -0.33
N PRO A 68 -17.90 5.67 0.64
CA PRO A 68 -17.98 7.10 0.49
C PRO A 68 -16.58 7.72 0.42
N GLY A 69 -16.41 8.78 -0.36
CA GLY A 69 -15.23 9.64 -0.31
C GLY A 69 -15.27 10.58 0.90
N ASP A 70 -14.13 11.22 1.19
CA ASP A 70 -14.01 12.24 2.23
C ASP A 70 -13.27 13.47 1.68
N PRO A 71 -13.97 14.42 1.02
CA PRO A 71 -13.34 15.63 0.51
C PRO A 71 -12.65 16.49 1.58
N ALA A 72 -13.16 16.45 2.82
CA ALA A 72 -12.55 17.18 3.92
C ALA A 72 -11.19 16.55 4.32
N LEU A 73 -11.09 15.23 4.34
CA LEU A 73 -9.82 14.54 4.54
C LEU A 73 -8.86 14.80 3.38
N ALA A 74 -9.34 14.84 2.13
CA ALA A 74 -8.51 15.19 0.97
C ALA A 74 -7.88 16.60 1.13
N HIS A 75 -8.66 17.58 1.56
CA HIS A 75 -8.14 18.92 1.89
C HIS A 75 -7.15 18.89 3.06
N ARG A 76 -7.41 18.06 4.08
CA ARG A 76 -6.50 17.90 5.22
C ARG A 76 -5.15 17.31 4.79
N VAL A 77 -5.14 16.29 3.93
CA VAL A 77 -3.93 15.71 3.33
C VAL A 77 -3.12 16.76 2.58
N ALA A 78 -3.77 17.53 1.71
CA ALA A 78 -3.11 18.61 0.97
C ALA A 78 -2.52 19.68 1.91
N ALA A 79 -3.24 20.06 2.96
CA ALA A 79 -2.77 21.05 3.94
C ALA A 79 -1.55 20.55 4.75
N LEU A 80 -1.50 19.26 5.12
CA LEU A 80 -0.37 18.68 5.86
C LEU A 80 0.91 18.66 5.05
N VAL A 81 0.81 18.31 3.77
CA VAL A 81 1.99 18.26 2.89
C VAL A 81 2.45 19.67 2.52
N GLY A 82 1.51 20.58 2.29
CA GLY A 82 1.75 21.98 1.96
C GLY A 82 2.17 22.20 0.51
N GLY A 83 1.99 23.45 0.05
CA GLY A 83 2.29 23.86 -1.32
C GLY A 83 1.37 23.17 -2.35
N ASP A 84 1.75 23.26 -3.62
CA ASP A 84 1.01 22.65 -4.73
C ASP A 84 1.40 21.16 -4.99
N ARG A 85 1.93 20.50 -3.96
CA ARG A 85 2.44 19.11 -4.08
C ARG A 85 1.34 18.07 -4.11
N ILE A 86 0.16 18.37 -3.55
CA ILE A 86 -1.02 17.51 -3.60
C ILE A 86 -2.19 18.27 -4.16
N ARG A 87 -2.85 17.70 -5.17
CA ARG A 87 -4.01 18.26 -5.86
C ARG A 87 -5.21 17.36 -5.69
N GLY A 88 -6.39 17.95 -5.46
CA GLY A 88 -7.64 17.20 -5.49
C GLY A 88 -7.94 16.69 -6.89
N ASP A 89 -8.39 15.45 -6.98
CA ASP A 89 -8.82 14.81 -8.22
C ASP A 89 -10.25 14.31 -8.08
N GLN A 90 -11.11 14.69 -9.03
CA GLN A 90 -12.53 14.31 -9.08
C GLN A 90 -12.82 13.28 -10.17
N THR A 91 -11.79 12.74 -10.81
CA THR A 91 -11.94 11.82 -11.94
C THR A 91 -11.47 10.41 -11.64
N TRP A 92 -10.45 10.27 -10.79
CA TRP A 92 -10.01 8.97 -10.31
C TRP A 92 -10.99 8.41 -9.29
N GLY A 93 -10.94 7.12 -9.08
CA GLY A 93 -11.72 6.44 -8.06
C GLY A 93 -10.84 5.56 -7.18
N PHE A 94 -11.36 4.40 -6.76
CA PHE A 94 -10.61 3.41 -6.02
C PHE A 94 -10.16 2.30 -6.98
N ASP A 95 -8.86 2.13 -7.20
CA ASP A 95 -8.31 1.07 -8.03
C ASP A 95 -8.24 -0.27 -7.30
N HIS A 96 -7.91 -1.35 -8.03
CA HIS A 96 -7.93 -2.69 -7.45
C HIS A 96 -6.86 -2.92 -6.38
N GLY A 97 -5.76 -2.17 -6.40
CA GLY A 97 -4.77 -2.20 -5.33
C GLY A 97 -5.34 -1.67 -4.02
N SER A 98 -6.23 -0.68 -4.09
CA SER A 98 -6.92 -0.11 -2.93
C SER A 98 -8.12 -0.95 -2.50
N TRP A 99 -9.15 -1.08 -3.36
CA TRP A 99 -10.38 -1.79 -2.96
C TRP A 99 -10.15 -3.29 -2.75
N GLY A 100 -9.14 -3.87 -3.42
CA GLY A 100 -8.81 -5.27 -3.27
C GLY A 100 -8.34 -5.65 -1.86
N VAL A 101 -7.67 -4.74 -1.17
CA VAL A 101 -7.24 -4.92 0.23
C VAL A 101 -8.31 -4.46 1.21
N VAL A 102 -8.93 -3.31 0.94
CA VAL A 102 -9.89 -2.69 1.87
C VAL A 102 -11.20 -3.45 1.94
N ARG A 103 -11.70 -3.99 0.82
CA ARG A 103 -12.98 -4.71 0.76
C ARG A 103 -13.04 -5.94 1.68
N PRO A 104 -12.06 -6.84 1.76
CA PRO A 104 -12.09 -7.92 2.75
C PRO A 104 -12.03 -7.42 4.20
N MET A 105 -11.35 -6.32 4.47
CA MET A 105 -11.28 -5.73 5.81
C MET A 105 -12.61 -5.06 6.21
N TYR A 106 -13.26 -4.36 5.29
CA TYR A 106 -14.48 -3.56 5.52
C TYR A 106 -15.52 -3.83 4.42
N PRO A 107 -16.13 -5.04 4.41
CA PRO A 107 -16.99 -5.48 3.30
C PRO A 107 -18.29 -4.69 3.17
N ALA A 108 -18.72 -3.98 4.21
CA ALA A 108 -19.88 -3.10 4.16
C ALA A 108 -19.63 -1.82 3.36
N ALA A 109 -18.38 -1.52 2.99
CA ALA A 109 -17.96 -0.31 2.27
C ALA A 109 -18.51 1.00 2.90
N ASP A 110 -18.58 1.03 4.23
CA ASP A 110 -19.21 2.11 5.01
C ASP A 110 -18.19 2.97 5.78
N VAL A 111 -16.89 2.69 5.60
CA VAL A 111 -15.79 3.54 6.08
C VAL A 111 -15.41 4.51 4.97
N PRO A 112 -15.45 5.84 5.20
CA PRO A 112 -15.00 6.80 4.21
C PRO A 112 -13.56 6.54 3.77
N MET A 113 -13.28 6.65 2.48
CA MET A 113 -11.94 6.39 1.92
C MET A 113 -11.55 7.45 0.91
N ILE A 114 -10.29 7.81 0.93
CA ILE A 114 -9.62 8.57 -0.13
C ILE A 114 -8.39 7.79 -0.60
N GLN A 115 -7.98 8.05 -1.82
CA GLN A 115 -6.76 7.46 -2.39
C GLN A 115 -5.78 8.55 -2.80
N LEU A 116 -4.48 8.34 -2.51
CA LEU A 116 -3.37 9.21 -2.88
C LEU A 116 -2.54 8.55 -3.98
N SER A 117 -2.22 9.30 -5.02
CA SER A 117 -1.36 8.83 -6.11
C SER A 117 0.14 8.93 -5.75
N LEU A 118 0.94 8.19 -6.51
CA LEU A 118 2.39 8.27 -6.50
C LEU A 118 2.85 9.27 -7.58
N ASP A 119 3.64 10.28 -7.18
CA ASP A 119 4.23 11.23 -8.13
C ASP A 119 5.56 10.68 -8.67
N ARG A 120 5.59 10.23 -9.92
CA ARG A 120 6.78 9.66 -10.57
C ARG A 120 7.97 10.62 -10.68
N SER A 121 7.78 11.91 -10.44
CA SER A 121 8.87 12.88 -10.45
C SER A 121 9.65 12.94 -9.14
N LEU A 122 9.15 12.29 -8.09
CA LEU A 122 9.80 12.25 -6.78
C LEU A 122 10.77 11.08 -6.66
N SER A 123 11.87 11.29 -5.95
CA SER A 123 12.75 10.19 -5.52
C SER A 123 12.14 9.40 -4.36
N HIS A 124 12.71 8.23 -4.04
CA HIS A 124 12.28 7.44 -2.88
C HIS A 124 12.34 8.24 -1.58
N GLU A 125 13.42 9.00 -1.36
CA GLU A 125 13.57 9.87 -0.18
C GLU A 125 12.48 10.94 -0.12
N GLN A 126 12.10 11.49 -1.27
CA GLN A 126 11.04 12.50 -1.35
C GLN A 126 9.66 11.91 -1.06
N HIS A 127 9.39 10.67 -1.52
CA HIS A 127 8.18 9.93 -1.15
C HIS A 127 8.12 9.68 0.35
N LEU A 128 9.23 9.22 0.95
CA LEU A 128 9.31 9.00 2.40
C LEU A 128 9.08 10.30 3.18
N ALA A 129 9.72 11.39 2.77
CA ALA A 129 9.55 12.70 3.40
C ALA A 129 8.13 13.26 3.26
N LEU A 130 7.43 12.96 2.15
CA LEU A 130 6.02 13.27 1.99
C LEU A 130 5.16 12.46 2.96
N ALA A 131 5.43 11.16 3.05
CA ALA A 131 4.71 10.26 3.94
C ALA A 131 4.84 10.64 5.42
N GLN A 132 6.01 11.10 5.86
CA GLN A 132 6.24 11.57 7.24
C GLN A 132 5.30 12.73 7.63
N LYS A 133 4.93 13.58 6.66
CA LYS A 133 3.98 14.66 6.89
C LYS A 133 2.54 14.17 7.08
N LEU A 134 2.23 12.93 6.67
CA LEU A 134 0.91 12.32 6.81
C LEU A 134 0.73 11.60 8.16
N ALA A 135 1.80 11.39 8.91
CA ALA A 135 1.74 10.69 10.21
C ALA A 135 0.67 11.25 11.18
N PRO A 136 0.44 12.58 11.28
CA PRO A 136 -0.60 13.13 12.17
C PRO A 136 -2.02 12.63 11.88
N LEU A 137 -2.31 12.17 10.67
CA LEU A 137 -3.63 11.62 10.31
C LEU A 137 -3.99 10.40 11.16
N ARG A 138 -2.99 9.65 11.62
CA ARG A 138 -3.21 8.45 12.46
C ARG A 138 -3.80 8.83 13.82
N ASP A 139 -3.32 9.92 14.42
CA ASP A 139 -3.89 10.48 15.65
C ASP A 139 -5.30 11.07 15.44
N GLU A 140 -5.64 11.38 14.18
CA GLU A 140 -6.98 11.82 13.79
C GLU A 140 -7.93 10.65 13.48
N GLY A 141 -7.51 9.40 13.76
CA GLY A 141 -8.29 8.17 13.54
C GLY A 141 -8.34 7.71 12.09
N VAL A 142 -7.42 8.15 11.25
CA VAL A 142 -7.30 7.69 9.87
C VAL A 142 -6.39 6.47 9.78
N LEU A 143 -6.89 5.39 9.18
CA LEU A 143 -6.08 4.23 8.85
C LEU A 143 -5.36 4.48 7.52
N ILE A 144 -4.03 4.42 7.52
CA ILE A 144 -3.23 4.52 6.30
C ILE A 144 -2.95 3.11 5.78
N ILE A 145 -3.41 2.81 4.57
CA ILE A 145 -3.19 1.53 3.88
C ILE A 145 -2.34 1.79 2.65
N ALA A 146 -1.16 1.17 2.61
CA ALA A 146 -0.24 1.23 1.49
C ALA A 146 -0.22 -0.13 0.77
N SER A 147 -0.68 -0.15 -0.48
CA SER A 147 -0.84 -1.36 -1.29
C SER A 147 0.19 -1.41 -2.41
N GLY A 148 1.08 -2.37 -2.30
CA GLY A 148 2.16 -2.65 -3.23
C GLY A 148 2.89 -3.93 -2.82
N ASN A 149 4.11 -4.13 -3.29
CA ASN A 149 4.91 -5.31 -2.98
C ASN A 149 6.37 -4.92 -2.75
N VAL A 150 7.03 -5.54 -1.80
CA VAL A 150 8.49 -5.36 -1.58
C VAL A 150 9.28 -5.87 -2.78
N VAL A 151 8.86 -6.99 -3.36
CA VAL A 151 9.37 -7.54 -4.61
C VAL A 151 8.22 -7.67 -5.58
N HIS A 152 8.32 -7.05 -6.75
CA HIS A 152 7.33 -7.15 -7.81
C HIS A 152 7.99 -7.11 -9.18
N ASN A 153 8.15 -8.28 -9.80
CA ASN A 153 8.70 -8.38 -11.15
C ASN A 153 7.92 -9.44 -11.93
N LEU A 154 6.90 -9.02 -12.66
CA LEU A 154 6.05 -9.94 -13.43
C LEU A 154 6.82 -10.72 -14.49
N ARG A 155 7.86 -10.12 -15.12
CA ARG A 155 8.67 -10.80 -16.11
C ARG A 155 9.40 -12.00 -15.49
N GLU A 156 10.03 -11.78 -14.35
CA GLU A 156 10.71 -12.85 -13.60
C GLU A 156 9.72 -13.81 -12.93
N TYR A 157 8.55 -13.33 -12.51
CA TYR A 157 7.50 -14.18 -11.95
C TYR A 157 7.09 -15.31 -12.89
N PHE A 158 6.87 -15.04 -14.18
CA PHE A 158 6.51 -16.08 -15.15
C PHE A 158 7.59 -17.13 -15.35
N ARG A 159 8.86 -16.81 -15.03
CA ARG A 159 10.00 -17.75 -15.09
C ARG A 159 10.19 -18.52 -13.78
N THR A 160 9.84 -17.93 -12.66
CA THR A 160 10.20 -18.41 -11.31
C THR A 160 9.01 -18.79 -10.45
N ARG A 161 7.78 -18.68 -10.97
CA ARG A 161 6.54 -19.03 -10.25
C ARG A 161 6.62 -20.46 -9.70
N GLY A 162 6.16 -20.68 -8.46
CA GLY A 162 6.29 -21.95 -7.76
C GLY A 162 7.67 -22.17 -7.12
N THR A 163 8.58 -21.19 -7.22
CA THR A 163 9.91 -21.23 -6.56
C THR A 163 10.09 -20.05 -5.61
N ARG A 164 11.21 -20.04 -4.89
CA ARG A 164 11.60 -18.97 -3.98
C ARG A 164 13.03 -18.53 -4.31
N PRO A 165 13.22 -17.63 -5.28
CA PRO A 165 14.55 -17.20 -5.71
C PRO A 165 15.34 -16.56 -4.56
N ALA A 166 16.62 -16.89 -4.45
CA ALA A 166 17.47 -16.41 -3.37
C ALA A 166 17.57 -14.88 -3.34
N TRP A 167 17.64 -14.22 -4.50
CA TRP A 167 17.69 -12.76 -4.59
C TRP A 167 16.42 -12.08 -4.06
N ALA A 168 15.23 -12.69 -4.27
CA ALA A 168 13.96 -12.17 -3.78
C ALA A 168 13.83 -12.32 -2.26
N LEU A 169 14.28 -13.47 -1.72
CA LEU A 169 14.38 -13.70 -0.28
C LEU A 169 15.34 -12.74 0.39
N ASP A 170 16.54 -12.55 -0.20
CA ASP A 170 17.56 -11.64 0.32
C ASP A 170 17.06 -10.20 0.35
N PHE A 171 16.51 -9.72 -0.77
CA PHE A 171 15.98 -8.36 -0.84
C PHE A 171 14.88 -8.12 0.19
N GLN A 172 13.89 -9.02 0.29
CA GLN A 172 12.83 -8.90 1.29
C GLN A 172 13.39 -8.89 2.73
N ALA A 173 14.34 -9.77 3.04
CA ALA A 173 14.96 -9.82 4.35
C ALA A 173 15.70 -8.52 4.69
N ARG A 174 16.44 -7.95 3.72
CA ARG A 174 17.14 -6.66 3.85
C ARG A 174 16.15 -5.52 4.13
N ILE A 175 15.07 -5.44 3.36
CA ILE A 175 14.04 -4.40 3.57
C ILE A 175 13.38 -4.56 4.93
N THR A 176 13.02 -5.77 5.33
CA THR A 176 12.44 -6.04 6.65
C THR A 176 13.40 -5.65 7.78
N ALA A 177 14.70 -5.94 7.64
CA ALA A 177 15.73 -5.54 8.60
C ALA A 177 15.87 -4.02 8.67
N ALA A 178 15.88 -3.32 7.53
CA ALA A 178 15.94 -1.86 7.47
C ALA A 178 14.73 -1.20 8.13
N ILE A 179 13.51 -1.73 7.90
CA ILE A 179 12.29 -1.25 8.57
C ILE A 179 12.42 -1.38 10.10
N ARG A 180 12.88 -2.54 10.59
CA ARG A 180 13.06 -2.80 12.03
C ARG A 180 14.14 -1.91 12.64
N ALA A 181 15.20 -1.62 11.91
CA ALA A 181 16.28 -0.75 12.35
C ALA A 181 15.92 0.75 12.27
N GLY A 182 14.86 1.12 11.54
CA GLY A 182 14.58 2.51 11.21
C GLY A 182 15.58 3.12 10.26
N ASP A 183 16.24 2.30 9.44
CA ASP A 183 17.26 2.75 8.48
C ASP A 183 16.60 3.25 7.19
N GLU A 184 16.23 4.53 7.20
CA GLU A 184 15.60 5.19 6.06
C GLU A 184 16.48 5.19 4.81
N THR A 185 17.80 5.27 4.98
CA THR A 185 18.75 5.24 3.85
C THR A 185 18.71 3.89 3.14
N ALA A 186 18.71 2.80 3.89
CA ALA A 186 18.61 1.46 3.32
C ALA A 186 17.24 1.19 2.64
N LEU A 187 16.20 1.96 2.98
CA LEU A 187 14.88 1.86 2.34
C LEU A 187 14.75 2.73 1.08
N THR A 188 15.58 3.75 0.93
CA THR A 188 15.40 4.76 -0.13
C THR A 188 16.55 4.82 -1.12
N SER A 189 17.71 4.25 -0.79
CA SER A 189 18.93 4.32 -1.62
C SER A 189 19.51 2.95 -1.87
N PHE A 190 19.57 2.55 -3.14
CA PHE A 190 20.13 1.28 -3.58
C PHE A 190 21.41 1.52 -4.39
N ALA A 191 22.45 0.73 -4.11
CA ALA A 191 23.71 0.88 -4.82
C ALA A 191 23.58 0.51 -6.30
N PRO A 192 24.23 1.21 -7.21
CA PRO A 192 24.33 0.78 -8.60
C PRO A 192 24.92 -0.64 -8.69
N GLY A 193 24.28 -1.53 -9.44
CA GLY A 193 24.67 -2.92 -9.57
C GLY A 193 24.24 -3.82 -8.41
N ASP A 194 23.36 -3.34 -7.54
CA ASP A 194 22.62 -4.19 -6.59
C ASP A 194 21.57 -5.03 -7.36
N GLU A 195 22.01 -6.17 -7.87
CA GLU A 195 21.20 -7.05 -8.71
C GLU A 195 19.88 -7.43 -8.04
N ALA A 196 19.86 -7.66 -6.74
CA ALA A 196 18.65 -8.01 -6.01
C ALA A 196 17.65 -6.84 -5.98
N ALA A 197 18.12 -5.60 -5.79
CA ALA A 197 17.28 -4.41 -5.84
C ALA A 197 16.79 -4.14 -7.28
N GLU A 198 17.64 -4.25 -8.28
CA GLU A 198 17.28 -4.06 -9.70
C GLU A 198 16.22 -5.07 -10.16
N LEU A 199 16.30 -6.31 -9.70
CA LEU A 199 15.31 -7.34 -9.98
C LEU A 199 14.01 -7.12 -9.20
N ALA A 200 14.10 -6.73 -7.93
CA ALA A 200 12.95 -6.55 -7.05
C ALA A 200 12.13 -5.30 -7.40
N ILE A 201 12.82 -4.20 -7.73
CA ILE A 201 12.26 -2.88 -8.04
C ILE A 201 12.55 -2.58 -9.53
N ASN A 202 12.14 -3.47 -10.44
CA ASN A 202 12.31 -3.25 -11.88
C ASN A 202 11.51 -2.03 -12.39
N SER A 203 10.47 -1.64 -11.65
CA SER A 203 9.72 -0.39 -11.72
C SER A 203 9.28 -0.01 -10.30
N ALA A 204 9.33 1.28 -9.97
CA ALA A 204 9.27 1.71 -8.57
C ALA A 204 7.86 1.65 -7.95
N GLU A 205 6.81 1.68 -8.79
CA GLU A 205 5.43 1.89 -8.33
C GLU A 205 4.95 0.89 -7.28
N HIS A 206 5.36 -0.38 -7.36
CA HIS A 206 4.97 -1.39 -6.38
C HIS A 206 5.76 -1.30 -5.07
N TYR A 207 6.95 -0.74 -5.09
CA TYR A 207 7.77 -0.54 -3.90
C TYR A 207 7.39 0.73 -3.14
N LEU A 208 7.07 1.82 -3.85
CA LEU A 208 6.81 3.14 -3.28
C LEU A 208 5.74 3.17 -2.17
N PRO A 209 4.62 2.42 -2.25
CA PRO A 209 3.63 2.40 -1.17
C PRO A 209 4.22 2.02 0.19
N LEU A 210 5.21 1.13 0.24
CA LEU A 210 5.89 0.79 1.49
C LEU A 210 6.46 2.02 2.20
N LEU A 211 7.02 2.96 1.46
CA LEU A 211 7.61 4.19 2.01
C LEU A 211 6.54 5.07 2.69
N TYR A 212 5.29 5.01 2.20
CA TYR A 212 4.17 5.71 2.85
C TYR A 212 3.76 5.07 4.16
N ALA A 213 3.74 3.74 4.24
CA ALA A 213 3.48 3.04 5.49
C ALA A 213 4.60 3.29 6.52
N VAL A 214 5.86 3.21 6.09
CA VAL A 214 7.03 3.47 6.96
C VAL A 214 7.09 4.93 7.41
N GLY A 215 6.92 5.88 6.50
CA GLY A 215 7.01 7.31 6.81
C GLY A 215 5.89 7.81 7.72
N SER A 216 4.72 7.16 7.68
CA SER A 216 3.60 7.53 8.54
C SER A 216 3.62 6.87 9.93
N ARG A 217 4.72 6.24 10.34
CA ARG A 217 4.89 5.66 11.68
C ARG A 217 4.84 6.73 12.76
N LEU A 218 4.28 6.35 13.91
CA LEU A 218 4.31 7.17 15.11
C LEU A 218 5.41 6.67 16.08
N PRO A 219 5.95 7.55 16.94
CA PRO A 219 6.84 7.12 17.99
C PRO A 219 6.17 6.07 18.88
N GLY A 220 6.83 4.94 19.09
CA GLY A 220 6.30 3.84 19.90
C GLY A 220 5.55 2.77 19.12
N ASP A 221 5.35 2.93 17.80
CA ASP A 221 4.79 1.86 16.98
C ASP A 221 5.68 0.61 17.05
N GLU A 222 5.05 -0.51 17.37
CA GLU A 222 5.64 -1.82 17.12
C GLU A 222 5.59 -2.16 15.63
N ILE A 223 6.42 -3.11 15.20
CA ILE A 223 6.49 -3.56 13.80
C ILE A 223 6.13 -5.03 13.74
N GLY A 224 4.96 -5.31 13.19
CA GLY A 224 4.51 -6.66 12.91
C GLY A 224 4.69 -7.02 11.45
N VAL A 225 4.98 -8.30 11.18
CA VAL A 225 5.09 -8.87 9.83
C VAL A 225 4.08 -10.00 9.72
N PHE A 226 3.32 -10.00 8.64
CA PHE A 226 2.34 -11.05 8.34
C PHE A 226 2.26 -11.27 6.82
N ASN A 227 1.51 -12.28 6.37
CA ASN A 227 1.49 -12.69 4.95
C ASN A 227 2.89 -12.86 4.36
N ASP A 228 3.82 -13.39 5.16
CA ASP A 228 5.24 -13.47 4.79
C ASP A 228 5.47 -14.60 3.79
N THR A 229 4.90 -14.46 2.60
CA THR A 229 4.97 -15.43 1.52
C THR A 229 5.65 -14.85 0.28
N ILE A 230 6.39 -15.71 -0.41
CA ILE A 230 7.05 -15.42 -1.68
C ILE A 230 6.69 -16.51 -2.68
N ASP A 231 6.19 -16.10 -3.84
CA ASP A 231 6.02 -16.96 -5.01
C ASP A 231 6.77 -16.36 -6.20
N GLY A 232 7.86 -16.99 -6.59
CA GLY A 232 8.72 -16.47 -7.62
C GLY A 232 9.22 -15.05 -7.29
N ALA A 233 8.99 -14.14 -8.19
CA ALA A 233 9.38 -12.73 -8.08
C ALA A 233 8.24 -11.83 -7.54
N LEU A 234 7.35 -12.37 -6.74
CA LEU A 234 6.28 -11.63 -6.03
C LEU A 234 6.31 -11.93 -4.54
N THR A 235 6.29 -10.90 -3.71
CA THR A 235 6.14 -11.05 -2.25
C THR A 235 4.79 -10.53 -1.81
N MET A 236 4.17 -11.23 -0.87
CA MET A 236 2.91 -10.83 -0.22
C MET A 236 3.15 -10.26 1.18
N THR A 237 4.41 -10.19 1.59
CA THR A 237 4.81 -9.70 2.91
C THR A 237 4.14 -8.39 3.24
N SER A 238 3.43 -8.39 4.35
CA SER A 238 2.67 -7.25 4.84
C SER A 238 3.23 -6.79 6.19
N TYR A 239 3.15 -5.48 6.44
CA TYR A 239 3.66 -4.87 7.67
C TYR A 239 2.52 -4.15 8.40
N LEU A 240 2.49 -4.31 9.72
CA LEU A 240 1.63 -3.54 10.62
C LEU A 240 2.52 -2.64 11.49
N PHE A 241 2.20 -1.35 11.52
CA PHE A 241 2.82 -0.36 12.41
C PHE A 241 1.81 0.08 13.45
N GLY A 242 2.05 -0.26 14.73
CA GLY A 242 1.14 0.00 15.84
C GLY A 242 1.11 -1.15 16.83
N ASP A 243 -0.06 -1.51 17.33
CA ASP A 243 -0.24 -2.63 18.26
C ASP A 243 -0.15 -3.97 17.52
N THR A 244 1.00 -4.66 17.63
CA THR A 244 1.22 -5.96 17.00
C THR A 244 0.48 -7.11 17.65
N SER A 245 -0.14 -6.91 18.81
CA SER A 245 -0.98 -7.93 19.45
C SER A 245 -2.18 -8.32 18.57
N LEU A 246 -2.60 -7.43 17.66
CA LEU A 246 -3.64 -7.65 16.66
C LEU A 246 -3.29 -8.78 15.68
N LEU A 247 -2.00 -9.04 15.44
CA LEU A 247 -1.55 -10.10 14.54
C LEU A 247 -1.72 -11.51 15.14
N LYS A 248 -1.99 -11.63 16.45
CA LYS A 248 -2.24 -12.93 17.11
C LYS A 248 -3.52 -13.61 16.62
N THR A 249 -4.40 -12.86 15.96
CA THR A 249 -5.64 -13.38 15.36
C THR A 249 -5.46 -13.90 13.93
N LEU A 250 -4.26 -13.71 13.34
CA LEU A 250 -3.96 -14.12 11.97
C LEU A 250 -3.52 -15.59 11.91
N HIS A 251 -3.62 -16.18 10.72
CA HIS A 251 -3.34 -17.59 10.44
C HIS A 251 -2.08 -17.80 9.62
#